data_7ab5201070d408d8ab0e24d706322aad
#
_entry.id   7ab5201070d408d8ab0e24d706322aad
#
_cell.length_a   1.000
_cell.length_b   1.000
_cell.length_c   1.000
_cell.angle_alpha   90.00
_cell.angle_beta   90.00
_cell.angle_gamma   90.00
#
_symmetry.space_group_name_H-M   'P 1'
#
loop_
_entity.id
_entity.type
_entity.pdbx_description
1 polymer ?
#
loop_
_entity_poly.entity_id
_entity_poly.type
_entity_poly.pdbx_seq_one_letter_code
_entity_poly.pdbx_strand_id
1 'polypeptide(L)'
;GSFMYKEVMMANPVLFKPYYEPDEQYAYSKHILFGNYGAGNYVNPYAQALKGYNDYSKNTMLVQFEGKQKLDMLTEGLAIRAKINIDRYSEYSVDRAYSPFFYNISSYNLQNNTYKLNRLNPATGTEWINYNPGNRYVNTNFYLEGAAEYTRNFDKHGVNALLVYTMQSKKTGIADNLQLSLPGRNMGLAGRAAYNYDGRYFGEFVFGYNGSERFSKNNRWGFFPSVAGGWMLSKERFFEPLTTVFDQFKFKASYGLTGQDQIGDGNDRFYYLSQVTLNSSDRNVNWGTQLNYNPGGIIVDRYANDEIGWEKSYKLNVGAEMRTVFGLSANVEYFTERRENILLNRIIPNTMGIIPDVKANLGKAKGKGVDMELNYEKSFNKDLWITGRGTFTYATSEAVEWEEPDYSETPWLSKVGKSLGQTWGYIAERLFVDEEEVKNSPTQFG
;
A
#
# COMPACT_ATOMS: atom_id res chain seq x y z
N GLY A 1 18.85 19.13 -2.85
CA GLY A 1 18.85 19.86 -4.13
C GLY A 1 17.49 20.38 -4.54
N SER A 2 16.46 19.52 -4.62
CA SER A 2 15.13 19.92 -5.11
C SER A 2 14.41 20.97 -4.27
N PHE A 3 14.55 20.93 -2.95
CA PHE A 3 13.98 21.95 -2.05
C PHE A 3 14.54 23.35 -2.33
N MET A 4 15.87 23.52 -2.34
CA MET A 4 16.49 24.81 -2.60
C MET A 4 16.20 25.33 -4.01
N TYR A 5 16.12 24.45 -5.01
CA TYR A 5 15.71 24.84 -6.36
C TYR A 5 14.30 25.44 -6.37
N LYS A 6 13.35 24.79 -5.68
CA LYS A 6 11.98 25.32 -5.52
C LYS A 6 11.97 26.67 -4.83
N GLU A 7 12.75 26.84 -3.73
CA GLU A 7 12.84 28.09 -2.99
C GLU A 7 13.38 29.23 -3.88
N VAL A 8 14.41 28.96 -4.68
CA VAL A 8 14.97 29.94 -5.64
C VAL A 8 13.94 30.32 -6.70
N MET A 9 13.22 29.36 -7.25
CA MET A 9 12.18 29.62 -8.27
C MET A 9 10.98 30.39 -7.71
N MET A 10 10.69 30.27 -6.42
CA MET A 10 9.61 31.01 -5.75
C MET A 10 10.05 32.36 -5.18
N ALA A 11 11.35 32.66 -5.17
CA ALA A 11 11.87 33.93 -4.65
C ALA A 11 11.52 35.08 -5.59
N ASN A 12 11.26 36.25 -4.99
CA ASN A 12 11.05 37.51 -5.72
C ASN A 12 12.25 38.44 -5.58
N PRO A 13 13.17 38.42 -6.57
CA PRO A 13 14.41 39.22 -6.47
C PRO A 13 14.20 40.73 -6.68
N VAL A 14 13.01 41.14 -7.12
CA VAL A 14 12.70 42.56 -7.39
C VAL A 14 12.26 43.27 -6.13
N LEU A 15 11.55 42.63 -5.20
CA LEU A 15 10.95 43.25 -4.03
C LEU A 15 11.95 43.49 -2.89
N PHE A 16 12.99 42.66 -2.77
CA PHE A 16 14.00 42.78 -1.69
C PHE A 16 15.32 42.13 -2.09
N LYS A 17 16.40 42.58 -1.45
CA LYS A 17 17.73 41.93 -1.57
C LYS A 17 17.79 40.67 -0.69
N PRO A 18 18.67 39.72 -0.97
CA PRO A 18 18.91 38.56 -0.11
C PRO A 18 19.26 38.98 1.34
N TYR A 19 20.07 40.03 1.50
CA TYR A 19 20.43 40.64 2.77
C TYR A 19 20.76 42.12 2.59
N TYR A 20 20.78 42.85 3.69
CA TYR A 20 21.15 44.28 3.74
C TYR A 20 22.40 44.47 4.59
N GLU A 21 23.19 45.50 4.24
CA GLU A 21 24.23 45.99 5.11
C GLU A 21 23.59 46.76 6.29
N PRO A 22 24.17 46.71 7.51
CA PRO A 22 23.62 47.42 8.67
C PRO A 22 23.56 48.92 8.44
N ASP A 23 22.43 49.54 8.82
CA ASP A 23 22.32 50.98 9.00
C ASP A 23 22.77 51.38 10.41
N GLU A 24 22.68 52.66 10.76
CA GLU A 24 23.07 53.18 12.08
C GLU A 24 22.34 52.50 13.24
N GLN A 25 21.06 52.11 13.04
CA GLN A 25 20.24 51.49 14.06
C GLN A 25 20.67 50.03 14.31
N TYR A 26 21.13 49.34 13.29
CA TYR A 26 21.51 47.93 13.34
C TYR A 26 23.03 47.70 13.25
N ALA A 27 23.84 48.73 13.42
CA ALA A 27 25.30 48.65 13.34
C ALA A 27 25.95 47.61 14.28
N TYR A 28 25.29 47.28 15.38
CA TYR A 28 25.76 46.31 16.38
C TYR A 28 25.12 44.93 16.25
N SER A 29 24.28 44.71 15.22
CA SER A 29 23.66 43.39 14.98
C SER A 29 24.71 42.36 14.62
N LYS A 30 24.66 41.20 15.29
CA LYS A 30 25.59 40.09 15.04
C LYS A 30 25.03 39.10 14.04
N HIS A 31 23.75 39.17 13.73
CA HIS A 31 23.08 38.30 12.76
C HIS A 31 23.01 38.98 11.39
N ILE A 32 22.82 38.16 10.35
CA ILE A 32 22.63 38.63 8.98
C ILE A 32 21.26 39.31 8.88
N LEU A 33 21.22 40.49 8.28
CA LEU A 33 20.00 41.26 8.08
C LEU A 33 19.30 40.79 6.77
N PHE A 34 18.61 39.66 6.85
CA PHE A 34 17.95 39.06 5.67
C PHE A 34 16.83 39.95 5.14
N GLY A 35 16.82 40.15 3.82
CA GLY A 35 15.77 40.92 3.17
C GLY A 35 14.44 40.17 3.08
N ASN A 36 13.34 40.93 3.20
CA ASN A 36 11.99 40.45 2.93
C ASN A 36 11.07 41.65 2.64
N TYR A 37 9.79 41.38 2.34
CA TYR A 37 8.81 42.41 1.97
C TYR A 37 7.48 42.20 2.69
N GLY A 38 6.70 43.30 2.85
CA GLY A 38 5.39 43.25 3.49
C GLY A 38 5.44 42.78 4.94
N ALA A 39 4.76 41.70 5.26
CA ALA A 39 4.74 41.08 6.58
C ALA A 39 5.90 40.10 6.84
N GLY A 40 6.89 40.01 5.95
CA GLY A 40 8.03 39.08 6.10
C GLY A 40 7.75 37.63 5.66
N ASN A 41 6.72 37.42 4.88
CA ASN A 41 6.24 36.05 4.48
C ASN A 41 6.79 35.58 3.12
N TYR A 42 7.60 36.37 2.45
CA TYR A 42 8.19 35.97 1.17
C TYR A 42 9.36 35.03 1.39
N VAL A 43 9.56 34.16 0.40
CA VAL A 43 10.67 33.20 0.42
C VAL A 43 11.99 33.94 0.17
N ASN A 44 12.94 33.79 1.09
CA ASN A 44 14.32 34.23 0.94
C ASN A 44 15.25 33.00 0.92
N PRO A 45 15.70 32.53 -0.26
CA PRO A 45 16.54 31.34 -0.37
C PRO A 45 17.86 31.43 0.38
N TYR A 46 18.43 32.61 0.49
CA TYR A 46 19.68 32.85 1.22
C TYR A 46 19.49 32.62 2.72
N ALA A 47 18.40 33.14 3.28
CA ALA A 47 18.04 32.90 4.67
C ALA A 47 17.75 31.39 4.90
N GLN A 48 17.04 30.72 3.98
CA GLN A 48 16.76 29.28 4.07
C GLN A 48 18.04 28.43 4.05
N ALA A 49 19.06 28.83 3.27
CA ALA A 49 20.33 28.14 3.21
C ALA A 49 21.18 28.27 4.48
N LEU A 50 21.05 29.40 5.20
CA LEU A 50 21.90 29.70 6.33
C LEU A 50 21.24 29.52 7.70
N LYS A 51 19.91 29.40 7.78
CA LYS A 51 19.17 29.30 9.04
C LYS A 51 19.50 28.11 9.91
N GLY A 52 20.10 27.07 9.34
CA GLY A 52 20.40 25.86 10.08
C GLY A 52 20.61 24.64 9.20
N TYR A 53 20.53 23.47 9.80
CA TYR A 53 20.77 22.19 9.13
C TYR A 53 19.85 21.08 9.67
N ASN A 54 19.62 20.09 8.81
CA ASN A 54 18.97 18.83 9.17
C ASN A 54 20.02 17.75 9.32
N ASP A 55 20.02 17.09 10.47
CA ASP A 55 20.82 15.90 10.75
C ASP A 55 19.89 14.71 10.72
N TYR A 56 20.15 13.77 9.80
CA TYR A 56 19.33 12.56 9.68
C TYR A 56 20.18 11.31 9.56
N SER A 57 19.67 10.23 10.11
CA SER A 57 20.29 8.91 10.01
C SER A 57 19.25 7.87 9.63
N LYS A 58 19.62 7.02 8.68
CA LYS A 58 18.86 5.81 8.29
C LYS A 58 19.76 4.62 8.44
N ASN A 59 19.29 3.62 9.17
CA ASN A 59 20.03 2.41 9.41
C ASN A 59 19.16 1.19 9.20
N THR A 60 19.63 0.26 8.39
CA THR A 60 18.99 -1.05 8.18
C THR A 60 19.97 -2.13 8.60
N MET A 61 19.58 -2.93 9.57
CA MET A 61 20.30 -4.11 9.99
C MET A 61 19.49 -5.34 9.55
N LEU A 62 20.13 -6.19 8.76
CA LEU A 62 19.57 -7.47 8.31
C LEU A 62 20.49 -8.58 8.75
N VAL A 63 19.94 -9.53 9.50
CA VAL A 63 20.65 -10.75 9.93
C VAL A 63 19.84 -11.95 9.47
N GLN A 64 20.46 -12.82 8.70
CA GLN A 64 19.84 -14.04 8.22
C GLN A 64 20.76 -15.24 8.52
N PHE A 65 20.16 -16.28 9.08
CA PHE A 65 20.77 -17.59 9.19
C PHE A 65 19.89 -18.59 8.43
N GLU A 66 20.54 -19.43 7.64
CA GLU A 66 19.88 -20.52 6.94
C GLU A 66 20.73 -21.78 7.05
N GLY A 67 20.11 -22.87 7.45
CA GLY A 67 20.71 -24.19 7.47
C GLY A 67 19.85 -25.16 6.64
N LYS A 68 20.50 -25.91 5.75
CA LYS A 68 19.87 -26.99 4.96
C LYS A 68 20.63 -28.29 5.18
N GLN A 69 19.91 -29.34 5.54
CA GLN A 69 20.46 -30.67 5.74
C GLN A 69 19.73 -31.66 4.82
N LYS A 70 20.48 -32.36 4.00
CA LYS A 70 19.98 -33.54 3.27
C LYS A 70 19.91 -34.73 4.22
N LEU A 71 18.82 -35.45 4.14
CA LEU A 71 18.54 -36.62 4.97
C LEU A 71 18.43 -37.90 4.10
N ASP A 72 19.29 -38.01 3.10
CA ASP A 72 19.33 -39.18 2.20
C ASP A 72 19.60 -40.48 2.96
N MET A 73 20.15 -40.39 4.17
CA MET A 73 20.34 -41.55 5.07
C MET A 73 19.00 -42.13 5.58
N LEU A 74 17.92 -41.32 5.64
CA LEU A 74 16.58 -41.77 6.01
C LEU A 74 15.81 -42.19 4.80
N THR A 75 15.78 -41.33 3.78
CA THR A 75 15.18 -41.62 2.48
C THR A 75 15.77 -40.64 1.46
N GLU A 76 16.12 -41.19 0.29
CA GLU A 76 16.69 -40.43 -0.83
C GLU A 76 15.73 -39.31 -1.26
N GLY A 77 16.28 -38.09 -1.41
CA GLY A 77 15.54 -36.91 -1.82
C GLY A 77 14.84 -36.14 -0.71
N LEU A 78 15.01 -36.53 0.55
CA LEU A 78 14.52 -35.78 1.72
C LEU A 78 15.54 -34.72 2.14
N ALA A 79 15.08 -33.50 2.37
CA ALA A 79 15.87 -32.42 2.96
C ALA A 79 15.04 -31.62 3.95
N ILE A 80 15.70 -31.11 4.98
CA ILE A 80 15.12 -30.13 5.90
C ILE A 80 15.87 -28.81 5.79
N ARG A 81 15.15 -27.72 6.00
CA ARG A 81 15.70 -26.37 6.01
C ARG A 81 15.13 -25.60 7.17
N ALA A 82 15.98 -24.83 7.83
CA ALA A 82 15.57 -23.86 8.83
C ALA A 82 16.16 -22.50 8.46
N LYS A 83 15.35 -21.45 8.59
CA LYS A 83 15.74 -20.07 8.28
C LYS A 83 15.25 -19.14 9.38
N ILE A 84 16.12 -18.28 9.85
CA ILE A 84 15.81 -17.19 10.77
C ILE A 84 16.24 -15.89 10.09
N ASN A 85 15.34 -14.91 10.06
CA ASN A 85 15.64 -13.58 9.56
C ASN A 85 15.20 -12.54 10.58
N ILE A 86 16.09 -11.61 10.90
CA ILE A 86 15.83 -10.47 11.77
C ILE A 86 16.22 -9.24 10.99
N ASP A 87 15.25 -8.38 10.69
CA ASP A 87 15.52 -7.09 10.12
C ASP A 87 15.06 -5.98 11.07
N ARG A 88 15.88 -4.94 11.14
CA ARG A 88 15.59 -3.74 11.92
C ARG A 88 15.90 -2.53 11.08
N TYR A 89 14.88 -1.71 10.86
CA TYR A 89 14.99 -0.39 10.24
C TYR A 89 14.84 0.67 11.32
N SER A 90 15.77 1.61 11.37
CA SER A 90 15.69 2.79 12.23
C SER A 90 16.01 4.04 11.44
N GLU A 91 15.22 5.08 11.66
CA GLU A 91 15.38 6.39 11.04
C GLU A 91 15.10 7.46 12.08
N TYR A 92 15.93 8.50 12.10
CA TYR A 92 15.63 9.72 12.82
C TYR A 92 16.12 10.94 12.05
N SER A 93 15.44 12.05 12.26
CA SER A 93 15.90 13.36 11.79
C SER A 93 15.78 14.38 12.90
N VAL A 94 16.65 15.37 12.84
CA VAL A 94 16.71 16.49 13.77
C VAL A 94 16.99 17.77 13.01
N ASP A 95 16.07 18.72 13.09
CA ASP A 95 16.28 20.06 12.55
C ASP A 95 16.85 20.96 13.63
N ARG A 96 17.99 21.58 13.35
CA ARG A 96 18.61 22.60 14.18
C ARG A 96 18.67 23.88 13.38
N ALA A 97 17.76 24.80 13.68
CA ALA A 97 17.63 26.04 12.94
C ALA A 97 17.20 27.18 13.86
N TYR A 98 17.63 28.40 13.55
CA TYR A 98 17.07 29.60 14.11
C TYR A 98 15.98 30.17 13.19
N SER A 99 15.12 31.03 13.71
CA SER A 99 14.14 31.77 12.92
C SER A 99 14.77 33.09 12.47
N PRO A 100 15.12 33.27 11.18
CA PRO A 100 15.80 34.47 10.73
C PRO A 100 15.01 35.73 11.01
N PHE A 101 15.70 36.80 11.41
CA PHE A 101 15.13 38.14 11.38
C PHE A 101 15.10 38.65 9.95
N PHE A 102 13.97 39.22 9.55
CA PHE A 102 13.76 39.79 8.23
C PHE A 102 13.64 41.31 8.29
N TYR A 103 14.15 41.98 7.26
CA TYR A 103 14.24 43.40 7.15
C TYR A 103 13.76 43.91 5.80
N ASN A 104 13.20 45.12 5.77
CA ASN A 104 12.95 45.89 4.57
C ASN A 104 13.51 47.30 4.69
N ILE A 105 13.64 47.97 3.56
CA ILE A 105 13.98 49.39 3.54
C ILE A 105 12.75 50.21 3.89
N SER A 106 12.79 50.97 4.99
CA SER A 106 11.73 51.89 5.43
C SER A 106 11.83 53.26 4.77
N SER A 107 13.05 53.75 4.53
CA SER A 107 13.31 54.99 3.80
C SER A 107 14.64 54.93 3.07
N TYR A 108 14.73 55.64 1.95
CA TYR A 108 15.94 55.73 1.12
C TYR A 108 16.26 57.18 0.82
N ASN A 109 17.51 57.58 1.09
CA ASN A 109 18.02 58.92 0.78
C ASN A 109 18.86 58.88 -0.51
N LEU A 110 18.32 59.45 -1.57
CA LEU A 110 18.95 59.50 -2.89
C LEU A 110 20.24 60.37 -2.92
N GLN A 111 20.36 61.37 -2.06
CA GLN A 111 21.53 62.26 -2.05
C GLN A 111 22.77 61.57 -1.50
N ASN A 112 22.59 60.80 -0.44
CA ASN A 112 23.70 60.16 0.27
C ASN A 112 23.81 58.66 -0.06
N ASN A 113 22.90 58.14 -0.87
CA ASN A 113 22.77 56.72 -1.18
C ASN A 113 22.70 55.84 0.09
N THR A 114 21.98 56.34 1.12
CA THR A 114 21.79 55.63 2.39
C THR A 114 20.34 55.23 2.59
N TYR A 115 20.12 54.20 3.38
CA TYR A 115 18.78 53.71 3.70
C TYR A 115 18.62 53.47 5.20
N LYS A 116 17.37 53.43 5.66
CA LYS A 116 16.99 52.96 6.99
C LYS A 116 16.23 51.65 6.87
N LEU A 117 16.56 50.73 7.76
CA LEU A 117 15.93 49.41 7.81
C LEU A 117 14.81 49.36 8.86
N ASN A 118 13.84 48.51 8.60
CA ASN A 118 12.80 48.16 9.55
C ASN A 118 12.76 46.64 9.70
N ARG A 119 12.71 46.14 10.96
CA ARG A 119 12.61 44.72 11.27
C ARG A 119 11.15 44.29 11.16
N LEU A 120 10.87 43.30 10.30
CA LEU A 120 9.51 42.85 9.99
C LEU A 120 8.95 41.89 11.02
N ASN A 121 9.81 41.08 11.65
CA ASN A 121 9.39 39.98 12.54
C ASN A 121 10.09 40.01 13.93
N PRO A 122 9.98 41.12 14.69
CA PRO A 122 10.70 41.25 15.96
C PRO A 122 10.31 40.20 17.01
N ALA A 123 9.07 39.68 16.95
CA ALA A 123 8.55 38.74 17.94
C ALA A 123 8.84 37.26 17.59
N THR A 124 9.15 36.96 16.34
CA THR A 124 9.31 35.56 15.88
C THR A 124 10.72 35.20 15.45
N GLY A 125 11.58 36.21 15.20
CA GLY A 125 13.00 36.00 14.92
C GLY A 125 13.79 35.58 16.15
N THR A 126 14.82 34.74 15.98
CA THR A 126 15.75 34.31 17.04
C THR A 126 17.19 34.37 16.56
N GLU A 127 18.14 34.59 17.48
CA GLU A 127 19.58 34.51 17.20
C GLU A 127 20.19 33.16 17.59
N TRP A 128 19.43 32.32 18.28
CA TRP A 128 19.90 31.03 18.75
C TRP A 128 19.23 29.92 17.95
N ILE A 129 19.97 28.83 17.81
CA ILE A 129 19.49 27.61 17.16
C ILE A 129 18.48 26.90 18.06
N ASN A 130 17.30 26.63 17.54
CA ASN A 130 16.29 25.79 18.14
C ASN A 130 16.47 24.35 17.71
N TYR A 131 15.96 23.45 18.53
CA TYR A 131 15.92 22.00 18.27
C TYR A 131 14.48 21.56 17.99
N ASN A 132 14.26 21.02 16.79
CA ASN A 132 12.99 20.40 16.41
C ASN A 132 13.22 18.93 16.06
N PRO A 133 12.64 17.99 16.84
CA PRO A 133 12.70 16.59 16.50
C PRO A 133 11.84 16.37 15.24
N GLY A 134 12.46 15.78 14.24
CA GLY A 134 11.77 15.34 13.02
C GLY A 134 11.22 13.92 13.16
N ASN A 135 11.09 13.26 12.03
CA ASN A 135 10.57 11.90 11.98
C ASN A 135 11.46 10.92 12.74
N ARG A 136 10.80 9.97 13.40
CA ARG A 136 11.47 8.87 14.11
C ARG A 136 10.71 7.61 13.78
N TYR A 137 11.44 6.59 13.27
CA TYR A 137 10.89 5.29 12.96
C TYR A 137 11.82 4.21 13.48
N VAL A 138 11.25 3.21 14.12
CA VAL A 138 11.96 1.99 14.49
C VAL A 138 11.02 0.83 14.22
N ASN A 139 11.35 0.03 13.21
CA ASN A 139 10.60 -1.16 12.85
C ASN A 139 11.51 -2.37 12.98
N THR A 140 10.98 -3.43 13.57
CA THR A 140 11.68 -4.72 13.70
C THR A 140 10.76 -5.80 13.16
N ASN A 141 11.31 -6.68 12.33
CA ASN A 141 10.63 -7.86 11.83
C ASN A 141 11.46 -9.09 12.20
N PHE A 142 10.82 -10.04 12.84
CA PHE A 142 11.36 -11.36 13.11
C PHE A 142 10.63 -12.38 12.26
N TYR A 143 11.37 -13.22 11.55
CA TYR A 143 10.83 -14.27 10.70
C TYR A 143 11.55 -15.58 10.99
N LEU A 144 10.77 -16.63 11.21
CA LEU A 144 11.22 -18.00 11.36
C LEU A 144 10.52 -18.88 10.32
N GLU A 145 11.30 -19.74 9.66
CA GLU A 145 10.80 -20.74 8.71
C GLU A 145 11.45 -22.09 9.01
N GLY A 146 10.63 -23.13 9.01
CA GLY A 146 11.07 -24.51 8.97
C GLY A 146 10.45 -25.21 7.78
N ALA A 147 11.22 -25.91 6.96
CA ALA A 147 10.72 -26.60 5.78
C ALA A 147 11.23 -28.04 5.72
N ALA A 148 10.37 -28.95 5.26
CA ALA A 148 10.71 -30.31 4.86
C ALA A 148 10.40 -30.46 3.37
N GLU A 149 11.39 -30.85 2.59
CA GLU A 149 11.31 -31.00 1.14
C GLU A 149 11.58 -32.48 0.80
N TYR A 150 10.74 -33.05 -0.03
CA TYR A 150 10.96 -34.41 -0.56
C TYR A 150 10.78 -34.41 -2.07
N THR A 151 11.79 -34.88 -2.79
CA THR A 151 11.76 -34.97 -4.25
C THR A 151 12.39 -36.29 -4.67
N ARG A 152 11.59 -37.13 -5.34
CA ARG A 152 12.07 -38.41 -5.81
C ARG A 152 11.35 -38.85 -7.09
N ASN A 153 12.11 -39.51 -7.97
CA ASN A 153 11.58 -40.14 -9.16
C ASN A 153 11.69 -41.67 -9.02
N PHE A 154 10.58 -42.39 -9.27
CA PHE A 154 10.47 -43.84 -9.27
C PHE A 154 10.07 -44.25 -10.68
N ASP A 155 11.04 -44.53 -11.54
CA ASP A 155 10.82 -44.84 -12.96
C ASP A 155 9.96 -43.75 -13.63
N LYS A 156 8.70 -44.02 -13.91
CA LYS A 156 7.76 -43.07 -14.53
C LYS A 156 7.01 -42.18 -13.55
N HIS A 157 7.21 -42.38 -12.26
CA HIS A 157 6.50 -41.65 -11.20
C HIS A 157 7.40 -40.62 -10.60
N GLY A 158 7.06 -39.34 -10.73
CA GLY A 158 7.73 -38.23 -10.04
C GLY A 158 6.90 -37.71 -8.87
N VAL A 159 7.47 -37.64 -7.70
CA VAL A 159 6.84 -37.13 -6.47
C VAL A 159 7.64 -35.94 -5.96
N ASN A 160 6.93 -34.85 -5.67
CA ASN A 160 7.49 -33.69 -4.99
C ASN A 160 6.56 -33.27 -3.84
N ALA A 161 7.08 -33.20 -2.64
CA ALA A 161 6.33 -32.75 -1.48
C ALA A 161 7.12 -31.66 -0.73
N LEU A 162 6.40 -30.68 -0.23
CA LEU A 162 6.95 -29.59 0.56
C LEU A 162 6.00 -29.30 1.73
N LEU A 163 6.54 -29.22 2.93
CA LEU A 163 5.85 -28.75 4.12
C LEU A 163 6.64 -27.61 4.72
N VAL A 164 5.99 -26.45 4.91
CA VAL A 164 6.63 -25.25 5.43
C VAL A 164 5.84 -24.71 6.61
N TYR A 165 6.53 -24.51 7.72
CA TYR A 165 6.04 -23.76 8.86
C TYR A 165 6.67 -22.37 8.84
N THR A 166 5.86 -21.33 9.02
CA THR A 166 6.32 -19.93 9.09
C THR A 166 5.79 -19.23 10.31
N MET A 167 6.59 -18.35 10.88
CA MET A 167 6.19 -17.45 11.96
C MET A 167 6.81 -16.08 11.69
N GLN A 168 5.98 -15.03 11.77
CA GLN A 168 6.42 -13.65 11.60
C GLN A 168 5.90 -12.77 12.73
N SER A 169 6.76 -11.87 13.21
CA SER A 169 6.39 -10.85 14.18
C SER A 169 6.96 -9.50 13.76
N LYS A 170 6.08 -8.57 13.42
CA LYS A 170 6.43 -7.19 13.08
C LYS A 170 6.11 -6.28 14.25
N LYS A 171 7.05 -5.42 14.65
CA LYS A 171 6.89 -4.49 15.76
C LYS A 171 7.36 -3.10 15.34
N THR A 172 6.54 -2.09 15.60
CA THR A 172 6.88 -0.68 15.47
C THR A 172 7.27 -0.16 16.86
N GLY A 173 8.48 0.39 16.97
CA GLY A 173 9.01 0.89 18.26
C GLY A 173 8.48 2.26 18.64
N ILE A 174 8.00 3.03 17.67
CA ILE A 174 7.38 4.35 17.85
C ILE A 174 6.05 4.30 17.13
N ALA A 175 4.96 4.33 17.88
CA ALA A 175 3.61 4.19 17.36
C ALA A 175 2.70 5.28 17.96
N ASP A 176 1.72 5.72 17.19
CA ASP A 176 0.84 6.82 17.56
C ASP A 176 -0.20 6.41 18.62
N ASN A 177 -0.48 5.10 18.75
CA ASN A 177 -1.43 4.59 19.74
C ASN A 177 -1.06 3.18 20.24
N LEU A 178 -1.77 2.74 21.26
CA LEU A 178 -1.53 1.44 21.88
C LEU A 178 -1.66 0.27 20.92
N GLN A 179 -2.68 0.28 20.05
CA GLN A 179 -2.94 -0.84 19.13
C GLN A 179 -1.83 -0.96 18.08
N LEU A 180 -1.33 0.15 17.55
CA LEU A 180 -0.21 0.17 16.61
C LEU A 180 1.12 -0.22 17.28
N SER A 181 1.25 -0.03 18.60
CA SER A 181 2.44 -0.44 19.35
C SER A 181 2.53 -1.95 19.60
N LEU A 182 1.41 -2.66 19.52
CA LEU A 182 1.39 -4.10 19.67
C LEU A 182 2.02 -4.79 18.46
N PRO A 183 2.75 -5.91 18.65
CA PRO A 183 3.32 -6.63 17.52
C PRO A 183 2.23 -7.22 16.62
N GLY A 184 2.41 -7.15 15.30
CA GLY A 184 1.61 -7.89 14.34
C GLY A 184 2.20 -9.27 14.13
N ARG A 185 1.48 -10.33 14.49
CA ARG A 185 1.97 -11.70 14.43
C ARG A 185 1.13 -12.53 13.49
N ASN A 186 1.81 -13.28 12.64
CA ASN A 186 1.24 -14.26 11.75
C ASN A 186 2.04 -15.55 11.87
N MET A 187 1.35 -16.68 11.77
CA MET A 187 1.99 -17.97 11.65
C MET A 187 1.19 -18.85 10.70
N GLY A 188 1.84 -19.82 10.11
CA GLY A 188 1.19 -20.70 9.16
C GLY A 188 1.92 -22.00 8.93
N LEU A 189 1.15 -22.98 8.54
CA LEU A 189 1.62 -24.25 8.00
C LEU A 189 1.11 -24.36 6.56
N ALA A 190 2.03 -24.47 5.60
CA ALA A 190 1.70 -24.67 4.20
C ALA A 190 2.24 -26.02 3.73
N GLY A 191 1.46 -26.73 2.95
CA GLY A 191 1.87 -27.98 2.36
C GLY A 191 1.58 -28.02 0.86
N ARG A 192 2.45 -28.68 0.12
CA ARG A 192 2.33 -28.95 -1.31
C ARG A 192 2.69 -30.41 -1.58
N ALA A 193 1.87 -31.11 -2.31
CA ALA A 193 2.17 -32.43 -2.85
C ALA A 193 1.91 -32.41 -4.35
N ALA A 194 2.92 -32.70 -5.14
CA ALA A 194 2.83 -32.77 -6.59
C ALA A 194 3.26 -34.17 -7.06
N TYR A 195 2.51 -34.68 -8.01
CA TYR A 195 2.75 -35.97 -8.63
C TYR A 195 2.72 -35.84 -10.15
N ASN A 196 3.63 -36.49 -10.81
CA ASN A 196 3.60 -36.62 -12.26
C ASN A 196 3.78 -38.11 -12.66
N TYR A 197 3.06 -38.50 -13.70
CA TYR A 197 3.21 -39.80 -14.32
C TYR A 197 3.72 -39.65 -15.75
N ASP A 198 4.90 -40.21 -16.01
CA ASP A 198 5.58 -40.25 -17.32
C ASP A 198 5.73 -38.87 -17.98
N GLY A 199 5.66 -37.79 -17.16
CA GLY A 199 5.63 -36.40 -17.65
C GLY A 199 4.42 -36.11 -18.56
N ARG A 200 3.34 -36.90 -18.46
CA ARG A 200 2.08 -36.74 -19.22
C ARG A 200 0.97 -36.18 -18.34
N TYR A 201 0.78 -36.78 -17.16
CA TYR A 201 -0.30 -36.42 -16.23
C TYR A 201 0.31 -35.80 -14.99
N PHE A 202 -0.23 -34.68 -14.60
CA PHE A 202 0.23 -33.92 -13.44
C PHE A 202 -0.94 -33.67 -12.50
N GLY A 203 -0.71 -33.92 -11.22
CA GLY A 203 -1.65 -33.60 -10.16
C GLY A 203 -0.94 -32.86 -9.04
N GLU A 204 -1.57 -31.86 -8.48
CA GLU A 204 -1.03 -31.06 -7.39
C GLU A 204 -2.11 -30.76 -6.36
N PHE A 205 -1.75 -30.89 -5.10
CA PHE A 205 -2.54 -30.46 -3.96
C PHE A 205 -1.70 -29.50 -3.12
N VAL A 206 -2.28 -28.34 -2.81
CA VAL A 206 -1.67 -27.32 -1.96
C VAL A 206 -2.64 -26.96 -0.86
N PHE A 207 -2.15 -26.74 0.34
CA PHE A 207 -2.95 -26.14 1.40
C PHE A 207 -2.14 -25.10 2.17
N GLY A 208 -2.84 -24.10 2.69
CA GLY A 208 -2.36 -23.17 3.71
C GLY A 208 -3.27 -23.24 4.93
N TYR A 209 -2.69 -23.37 6.11
CA TYR A 209 -3.38 -23.22 7.39
C TYR A 209 -2.72 -22.07 8.14
N ASN A 210 -3.33 -20.89 8.09
CA ASN A 210 -2.72 -19.64 8.52
C ASN A 210 -3.49 -19.02 9.68
N GLY A 211 -2.76 -18.47 10.64
CA GLY A 211 -3.28 -17.74 11.78
C GLY A 211 -2.82 -16.29 11.78
N SER A 212 -3.75 -15.35 11.97
CA SER A 212 -3.50 -13.91 12.05
C SER A 212 -4.05 -13.32 13.35
N GLU A 213 -3.23 -12.57 14.07
CA GLU A 213 -3.68 -11.87 15.29
C GLU A 213 -4.59 -10.66 15.02
N ARG A 214 -4.84 -10.33 13.75
CA ARG A 214 -5.84 -9.30 13.39
C ARG A 214 -7.24 -9.68 13.82
N PHE A 215 -7.52 -10.98 13.91
CA PHE A 215 -8.83 -11.54 14.21
C PHE A 215 -8.91 -12.08 15.64
N SER A 216 -10.12 -12.18 16.16
CA SER A 216 -10.43 -12.79 17.44
C SER A 216 -9.95 -14.25 17.48
N LYS A 217 -9.83 -14.82 18.68
CA LYS A 217 -9.34 -16.19 18.88
C LYS A 217 -10.10 -17.23 18.05
N ASN A 218 -11.41 -17.03 17.90
CA ASN A 218 -12.29 -17.98 17.19
C ASN A 218 -12.16 -17.88 15.66
N ASN A 219 -11.84 -16.70 15.10
CA ASN A 219 -11.77 -16.43 13.68
C ASN A 219 -10.32 -16.29 13.17
N ARG A 220 -9.35 -16.54 14.05
CA ARG A 220 -7.92 -16.33 13.78
C ARG A 220 -7.37 -17.26 12.69
N TRP A 221 -7.84 -18.51 12.66
CA TRP A 221 -7.30 -19.55 11.79
C TRP A 221 -8.13 -19.74 10.55
N GLY A 222 -7.46 -19.82 9.40
CA GLY A 222 -8.06 -20.10 8.11
C GLY A 222 -7.38 -21.27 7.41
N PHE A 223 -8.18 -22.16 6.79
CA PHE A 223 -7.71 -23.26 5.97
C PHE A 223 -8.03 -22.99 4.50
N PHE A 224 -7.01 -23.04 3.65
CA PHE A 224 -7.05 -22.60 2.26
C PHE A 224 -6.50 -23.69 1.34
N PRO A 225 -7.31 -24.68 0.93
CA PRO A 225 -6.89 -25.74 0.03
C PRO A 225 -6.96 -25.31 -1.44
N SER A 226 -6.13 -25.94 -2.28
CA SER A 226 -6.12 -25.80 -3.73
C SER A 226 -5.72 -27.12 -4.39
N VAL A 227 -6.33 -27.42 -5.52
CA VAL A 227 -5.99 -28.56 -6.37
C VAL A 227 -5.71 -28.11 -7.79
N ALA A 228 -4.77 -28.74 -8.45
CA ALA A 228 -4.46 -28.49 -9.85
C ALA A 228 -4.19 -29.80 -10.60
N GLY A 229 -4.53 -29.80 -11.88
CA GLY A 229 -4.23 -30.88 -12.80
C GLY A 229 -3.64 -30.36 -14.10
N GLY A 230 -2.81 -31.17 -14.72
CA GLY A 230 -2.23 -30.91 -16.04
C GLY A 230 -2.13 -32.15 -16.89
N TRP A 231 -2.34 -31.97 -18.17
CA TRP A 231 -2.24 -33.03 -19.16
C TRP A 231 -1.40 -32.58 -20.35
N MET A 232 -0.29 -33.30 -20.59
CA MET A 232 0.61 -33.07 -21.71
C MET A 232 0.13 -33.84 -22.92
N LEU A 233 -0.74 -33.23 -23.72
CA LEU A 233 -1.31 -33.89 -24.90
C LEU A 233 -0.24 -34.24 -25.93
N SER A 234 0.78 -33.43 -26.08
CA SER A 234 1.85 -33.66 -27.04
C SER A 234 2.63 -34.98 -26.81
N LYS A 235 2.46 -35.61 -25.64
CA LYS A 235 3.03 -36.95 -25.36
C LYS A 235 2.09 -38.09 -25.60
N GLU A 236 0.86 -37.86 -26.06
CA GLU A 236 -0.10 -38.88 -26.36
C GLU A 236 0.03 -39.40 -27.80
N ARG A 237 -0.21 -40.70 -28.03
CA ARG A 237 -0.07 -41.30 -29.35
C ARG A 237 -0.99 -40.66 -30.40
N PHE A 238 -2.20 -40.31 -30.03
CA PHE A 238 -3.14 -39.64 -30.94
C PHE A 238 -2.70 -38.24 -31.38
N PHE A 239 -1.78 -37.59 -30.64
CA PHE A 239 -1.27 -36.29 -30.96
C PHE A 239 -0.08 -36.32 -31.94
N GLU A 240 0.49 -37.50 -32.20
CA GLU A 240 1.67 -37.72 -33.04
C GLU A 240 1.60 -36.98 -34.40
N PRO A 241 0.47 -36.97 -35.13
CA PRO A 241 0.40 -36.23 -36.40
C PRO A 241 0.57 -34.72 -36.25
N LEU A 242 0.26 -34.15 -35.07
CA LEU A 242 0.35 -32.70 -34.76
C LEU A 242 1.73 -32.29 -34.25
N THR A 243 2.62 -33.23 -33.97
CA THR A 243 3.99 -32.94 -33.49
C THR A 243 4.85 -32.24 -34.55
N THR A 244 4.45 -32.29 -35.81
CA THR A 244 5.07 -31.50 -36.91
C THR A 244 4.85 -30.00 -36.76
N VAL A 245 3.84 -29.60 -36.02
CA VAL A 245 3.49 -28.18 -35.75
C VAL A 245 3.76 -27.80 -34.30
N PHE A 246 3.32 -28.67 -33.36
CA PHE A 246 3.43 -28.41 -31.94
C PHE A 246 4.49 -29.29 -31.29
N ASP A 247 5.55 -28.68 -30.79
CA ASP A 247 6.56 -29.30 -29.94
C ASP A 247 5.98 -29.63 -28.53
N GLN A 248 5.16 -28.75 -28.01
CA GLN A 248 4.50 -28.95 -26.72
C GLN A 248 3.05 -28.45 -26.76
N PHE A 249 2.15 -29.27 -26.23
CA PHE A 249 0.77 -28.88 -26.00
C PHE A 249 0.29 -29.45 -24.66
N LYS A 250 -0.10 -28.57 -23.73
CA LYS A 250 -0.49 -28.94 -22.37
C LYS A 250 -1.78 -28.25 -21.99
N PHE A 251 -2.75 -28.97 -21.48
CA PHE A 251 -3.87 -28.42 -20.75
C PHE A 251 -3.57 -28.38 -19.26
N LYS A 252 -4.09 -27.34 -18.59
CA LYS A 252 -4.00 -27.15 -17.15
C LYS A 252 -5.30 -26.60 -16.59
N ALA A 253 -5.63 -27.03 -15.37
CA ALA A 253 -6.76 -26.50 -14.62
C ALA A 253 -6.41 -26.48 -13.14
N SER A 254 -6.84 -25.44 -12.44
CA SER A 254 -6.70 -25.34 -11.00
C SER A 254 -7.95 -24.73 -10.37
N TYR A 255 -8.29 -25.23 -9.18
CA TYR A 255 -9.33 -24.67 -8.35
C TYR A 255 -8.82 -24.57 -6.92
N GLY A 256 -8.97 -23.38 -6.31
CA GLY A 256 -8.44 -23.15 -4.99
C GLY A 256 -9.16 -22.05 -4.22
N LEU A 257 -9.02 -22.15 -2.91
CA LEU A 257 -9.43 -21.15 -1.95
C LEU A 257 -8.20 -20.41 -1.44
N THR A 258 -8.22 -19.07 -1.49
CA THR A 258 -7.21 -18.21 -0.87
C THR A 258 -7.85 -17.33 0.19
N GLY A 259 -7.12 -17.03 1.27
CA GLY A 259 -7.54 -16.13 2.33
C GLY A 259 -6.68 -14.88 2.38
N GLN A 260 -7.31 -13.77 2.74
CA GLN A 260 -6.61 -12.51 2.99
C GLN A 260 -6.95 -12.00 4.39
N ASP A 261 -5.93 -11.67 5.16
CA ASP A 261 -6.06 -11.08 6.51
C ASP A 261 -5.79 -9.57 6.51
N GLN A 262 -5.18 -9.03 5.46
CA GLN A 262 -4.90 -7.60 5.33
C GLN A 262 -6.13 -6.88 4.77
N ILE A 263 -7.21 -6.88 5.57
CA ILE A 263 -8.49 -6.26 5.27
C ILE A 263 -8.60 -4.91 5.97
N GLY A 264 -9.37 -3.99 5.38
CA GLY A 264 -9.50 -2.61 5.87
C GLY A 264 -8.25 -1.77 5.63
N ASP A 265 -8.11 -0.68 6.37
CA ASP A 265 -6.97 0.21 6.28
C ASP A 265 -5.71 -0.39 6.92
N GLY A 266 -4.52 0.08 6.52
CA GLY A 266 -3.25 -0.45 7.02
C GLY A 266 -3.07 -0.37 8.53
N ASN A 267 -3.74 0.60 9.17
CA ASN A 267 -3.77 0.81 10.61
C ASN A 267 -4.88 0.03 11.32
N ASP A 268 -5.82 -0.56 10.58
CA ASP A 268 -6.90 -1.36 11.14
C ASP A 268 -6.38 -2.73 11.57
N ARG A 269 -6.24 -2.91 12.86
CA ARG A 269 -5.78 -4.15 13.51
C ARG A 269 -6.60 -4.44 14.74
N PHE A 270 -6.65 -5.71 15.13
CA PHE A 270 -7.35 -6.13 16.35
C PHE A 270 -8.82 -5.67 16.39
N TYR A 271 -9.60 -6.02 15.36
CA TYR A 271 -11.01 -5.63 15.24
C TYR A 271 -11.88 -6.06 16.43
N TYR A 272 -11.44 -7.08 17.17
CA TYR A 272 -12.08 -7.55 18.39
C TYR A 272 -11.82 -6.68 19.62
N LEU A 273 -11.03 -5.60 19.47
CA LEU A 273 -10.81 -4.61 20.54
C LEU A 273 -11.51 -3.30 20.18
N SER A 274 -12.22 -2.75 21.17
CA SER A 274 -12.73 -1.38 21.07
C SER A 274 -11.58 -0.38 21.18
N GLN A 275 -11.78 0.79 20.61
CA GLN A 275 -10.90 1.94 20.78
C GLN A 275 -11.69 3.11 21.33
N VAL A 276 -11.21 3.69 22.43
CA VAL A 276 -11.86 4.80 23.11
C VAL A 276 -10.81 5.88 23.40
N THR A 277 -11.08 7.09 22.96
CA THR A 277 -10.27 8.27 23.29
C THR A 277 -10.93 9.03 24.43
N LEU A 278 -10.23 9.13 25.58
CA LEU A 278 -10.77 9.72 26.80
C LEU A 278 -10.60 11.26 26.90
N ASN A 279 -9.83 11.82 26.00
CA ASN A 279 -9.54 13.27 25.99
C ASN A 279 -9.54 13.80 24.55
N SER A 280 -10.70 13.72 23.91
CA SER A 280 -10.89 14.16 22.52
C SER A 280 -11.25 15.63 22.44
N SER A 281 -10.53 16.37 21.59
CA SER A 281 -10.88 17.77 21.28
C SER A 281 -12.20 17.90 20.52
N ASP A 282 -12.64 16.86 19.83
CA ASP A 282 -13.88 16.86 19.03
C ASP A 282 -15.15 16.80 19.90
N ARG A 283 -14.99 16.49 21.18
CA ARG A 283 -16.06 16.39 22.17
C ARG A 283 -15.81 17.24 23.38
N ASN A 284 -15.00 18.29 23.25
CA ASN A 284 -14.74 19.21 24.32
C ASN A 284 -15.93 20.16 24.55
N VAL A 285 -16.04 20.68 25.75
CA VAL A 285 -17.00 21.72 26.13
C VAL A 285 -16.27 22.78 26.96
N ASN A 286 -16.52 24.02 26.65
CA ASN A 286 -15.97 25.14 27.42
C ASN A 286 -16.75 25.37 28.70
N TRP A 287 -16.04 25.38 29.82
CA TRP A 287 -16.60 25.56 31.17
C TRP A 287 -16.00 26.80 31.84
N GLY A 288 -16.69 27.22 32.92
CA GLY A 288 -16.29 28.38 33.74
C GLY A 288 -16.91 29.67 33.24
N THR A 289 -16.91 30.70 34.08
CA THR A 289 -17.51 32.01 33.79
C THR A 289 -16.83 32.72 32.60
N GLN A 290 -15.57 32.41 32.33
CA GLN A 290 -14.80 32.96 31.21
C GLN A 290 -14.67 31.96 30.05
N LEU A 291 -15.35 30.80 30.11
CA LEU A 291 -15.30 29.73 29.09
C LEU A 291 -13.86 29.32 28.71
N ASN A 292 -12.93 29.40 29.65
CA ASN A 292 -11.53 29.09 29.44
C ASN A 292 -11.07 27.74 29.98
N TYR A 293 -11.94 26.98 30.63
CA TYR A 293 -11.71 25.59 31.01
C TYR A 293 -12.33 24.65 29.97
N ASN A 294 -11.48 23.97 29.20
CA ASN A 294 -11.86 23.17 28.06
C ASN A 294 -11.32 21.74 28.21
N PRO A 295 -11.97 20.89 29.05
CA PRO A 295 -11.60 19.48 29.12
C PRO A 295 -12.03 18.76 27.86
N GLY A 296 -11.19 17.86 27.39
CA GLY A 296 -11.55 16.95 26.30
C GLY A 296 -12.69 16.00 26.71
N GLY A 297 -13.47 15.61 25.72
CA GLY A 297 -14.55 14.67 25.89
C GLY A 297 -14.17 13.21 25.61
N ILE A 298 -15.10 12.30 25.79
CA ILE A 298 -14.94 10.88 25.50
C ILE A 298 -15.56 10.58 24.13
N ILE A 299 -14.83 9.88 23.29
CA ILE A 299 -15.31 9.36 22.01
C ILE A 299 -14.95 7.89 21.87
N VAL A 300 -15.88 7.10 21.36
CA VAL A 300 -15.61 5.74 20.91
C VAL A 300 -15.18 5.82 19.45
N ASP A 301 -13.91 5.53 19.15
CA ASP A 301 -13.37 5.57 17.79
C ASP A 301 -13.71 4.29 17.03
N ARG A 302 -13.84 3.17 17.74
CA ARG A 302 -14.22 1.88 17.17
C ARG A 302 -14.89 0.98 18.20
N TYR A 303 -15.97 0.33 17.80
CA TYR A 303 -16.60 -0.76 18.55
C TYR A 303 -15.88 -2.08 18.27
N ALA A 304 -15.77 -2.94 19.29
CA ALA A 304 -15.26 -4.29 19.14
C ALA A 304 -16.19 -5.13 18.25
N ASN A 305 -15.61 -5.93 17.35
CA ASN A 305 -16.35 -6.91 16.58
C ASN A 305 -15.55 -8.22 16.47
N ASP A 306 -15.95 -9.22 17.22
CA ASP A 306 -15.31 -10.53 17.29
C ASP A 306 -15.62 -11.41 16.07
N GLU A 307 -16.60 -11.05 15.25
CA GLU A 307 -17.04 -11.83 14.10
C GLU A 307 -16.22 -11.55 12.85
N ILE A 308 -15.43 -10.46 12.85
CA ILE A 308 -14.57 -10.14 11.70
C ILE A 308 -13.51 -11.23 11.52
N GLY A 309 -13.39 -11.72 10.28
CA GLY A 309 -12.49 -12.79 9.91
C GLY A 309 -11.93 -12.63 8.51
N TRP A 310 -11.40 -13.71 7.97
CA TRP A 310 -10.73 -13.76 6.68
C TRP A 310 -11.66 -13.42 5.51
N GLU A 311 -11.21 -12.55 4.61
CA GLU A 311 -11.76 -12.51 3.27
C GLU A 311 -11.34 -13.77 2.52
N LYS A 312 -12.25 -14.33 1.73
CA LYS A 312 -12.06 -15.58 1.00
C LYS A 312 -12.24 -15.38 -0.49
N SER A 313 -11.34 -15.95 -1.28
CA SER A 313 -11.36 -15.89 -2.73
C SER A 313 -11.31 -17.30 -3.29
N TYR A 314 -12.39 -17.72 -3.96
CA TYR A 314 -12.48 -18.98 -4.73
C TYR A 314 -12.05 -18.69 -6.15
N LYS A 315 -11.00 -19.36 -6.61
CA LYS A 315 -10.39 -19.11 -7.92
C LYS A 315 -10.41 -20.39 -8.76
N LEU A 316 -10.90 -20.28 -9.98
CA LEU A 316 -10.80 -21.32 -11.02
C LEU A 316 -9.97 -20.76 -12.17
N ASN A 317 -8.94 -21.47 -12.57
CA ASN A 317 -8.19 -21.19 -13.79
C ASN A 317 -8.21 -22.43 -14.68
N VAL A 318 -8.44 -22.24 -15.96
CA VAL A 318 -8.37 -23.27 -17.00
C VAL A 318 -7.60 -22.70 -18.17
N GLY A 319 -6.57 -23.42 -18.64
CA GLY A 319 -5.74 -22.87 -19.70
C GLY A 319 -5.01 -23.92 -20.53
N ALA A 320 -4.42 -23.44 -21.59
CA ALA A 320 -3.57 -24.22 -22.48
C ALA A 320 -2.23 -23.52 -22.70
N GLU A 321 -1.16 -24.29 -22.63
CA GLU A 321 0.19 -23.90 -22.99
C GLU A 321 0.58 -24.61 -24.26
N MET A 322 1.05 -23.88 -25.26
CA MET A 322 1.50 -24.44 -26.53
C MET A 322 2.84 -23.85 -26.96
N ARG A 323 3.66 -24.69 -27.54
CA ARG A 323 4.91 -24.30 -28.20
C ARG A 323 4.99 -24.98 -29.55
N THR A 324 5.29 -24.22 -30.56
CA THR A 324 5.41 -24.69 -31.94
C THR A 324 6.87 -24.91 -32.34
N VAL A 325 7.10 -25.78 -33.32
CA VAL A 325 8.43 -26.06 -33.87
C VAL A 325 9.05 -24.86 -34.61
N PHE A 326 8.25 -23.86 -34.97
CA PHE A 326 8.71 -22.64 -35.64
C PHE A 326 8.99 -21.46 -34.70
N GLY A 327 8.99 -21.68 -33.39
CA GLY A 327 9.43 -20.70 -32.39
C GLY A 327 8.32 -19.84 -31.78
N LEU A 328 7.05 -20.11 -32.06
CA LEU A 328 5.92 -19.47 -31.39
C LEU A 328 5.53 -20.28 -30.14
N SER A 329 5.43 -19.61 -29.00
CA SER A 329 4.81 -20.16 -27.80
C SER A 329 3.65 -19.28 -27.34
N ALA A 330 2.60 -19.90 -26.84
CA ALA A 330 1.41 -19.21 -26.32
C ALA A 330 0.96 -19.87 -25.01
N ASN A 331 0.53 -19.02 -24.08
CA ASN A 331 -0.19 -19.41 -22.89
C ASN A 331 -1.51 -18.65 -22.87
N VAL A 332 -2.63 -19.37 -22.82
CA VAL A 332 -3.97 -18.80 -22.77
C VAL A 332 -4.69 -19.36 -21.58
N GLU A 333 -5.21 -18.51 -20.72
CA GLU A 333 -5.92 -18.89 -19.50
C GLU A 333 -7.24 -18.15 -19.38
N TYR A 334 -8.29 -18.86 -19.07
CA TYR A 334 -9.56 -18.33 -18.60
C TYR A 334 -9.61 -18.46 -17.08
N PHE A 335 -9.97 -17.40 -16.40
CA PHE A 335 -10.08 -17.41 -14.95
C PHE A 335 -11.43 -16.88 -14.47
N THR A 336 -11.87 -17.41 -13.34
CA THR A 336 -12.98 -16.84 -12.57
C THR A 336 -12.56 -16.71 -11.10
N GLU A 337 -13.03 -15.67 -10.46
CA GLU A 337 -12.85 -15.41 -9.04
C GLU A 337 -14.18 -15.06 -8.40
N ARG A 338 -14.48 -15.65 -7.23
CA ARG A 338 -15.57 -15.27 -6.37
C ARG A 338 -15.01 -14.92 -5.00
N ARG A 339 -15.17 -13.65 -4.63
CA ARG A 339 -14.72 -13.12 -3.33
C ARG A 339 -15.89 -13.03 -2.38
N GLU A 340 -15.69 -13.48 -1.15
CA GLU A 340 -16.67 -13.47 -0.08
C GLU A 340 -16.06 -12.90 1.20
N ASN A 341 -16.92 -12.48 2.12
CA ASN A 341 -16.53 -11.88 3.38
C ASN A 341 -15.68 -10.60 3.19
N ILE A 342 -15.97 -9.81 2.16
CA ILE A 342 -15.31 -8.52 1.96
C ILE A 342 -15.72 -7.60 3.09
N LEU A 343 -14.74 -6.97 3.74
CA LEU A 343 -14.98 -6.05 4.85
C LEU A 343 -15.60 -4.75 4.33
N LEU A 344 -16.78 -4.42 4.82
CA LEU A 344 -17.52 -3.22 4.47
C LEU A 344 -17.94 -2.44 5.72
N ASN A 345 -18.12 -1.12 5.56
CA ASN A 345 -18.77 -0.31 6.57
C ASN A 345 -20.29 -0.61 6.56
N ARG A 346 -20.85 -0.80 7.77
CA ARG A 346 -22.29 -0.97 7.97
C ARG A 346 -23.01 0.36 7.74
N ILE A 347 -24.17 0.28 7.14
CA ILE A 347 -25.08 1.43 7.01
C ILE A 347 -25.97 1.47 8.23
N ILE A 348 -25.68 2.41 9.12
CA ILE A 348 -26.39 2.60 10.37
C ILE A 348 -27.08 3.95 10.32
N PRO A 349 -28.38 4.04 10.62
CA PRO A 349 -29.11 5.32 10.68
C PRO A 349 -28.46 6.27 11.69
N ASN A 350 -28.24 7.52 11.29
CA ASN A 350 -27.66 8.55 12.16
C ASN A 350 -28.45 8.79 13.45
N THR A 351 -29.74 8.46 13.45
CA THR A 351 -30.62 8.54 14.61
C THR A 351 -30.22 7.60 15.75
N MET A 352 -29.40 6.57 15.48
CA MET A 352 -28.85 5.68 16.50
C MET A 352 -27.73 6.30 17.33
N GLY A 353 -27.20 7.47 16.90
CA GLY A 353 -26.13 8.17 17.61
C GLY A 353 -24.77 7.43 17.59
N ILE A 354 -24.61 6.43 16.75
CA ILE A 354 -23.36 5.71 16.55
C ILE A 354 -22.48 6.55 15.63
N ILE A 355 -21.30 6.96 16.11
CA ILE A 355 -20.40 7.87 15.40
C ILE A 355 -19.37 7.13 14.57
N PRO A 356 -18.66 6.11 15.13
CA PRO A 356 -17.63 5.42 14.36
C PRO A 356 -18.24 4.46 13.35
N ASP A 357 -17.53 4.26 12.25
CA ASP A 357 -17.86 3.26 11.26
C ASP A 357 -17.84 1.86 11.88
N VAL A 358 -18.96 1.17 11.82
CA VAL A 358 -19.05 -0.24 12.20
C VAL A 358 -18.75 -1.08 10.99
N LYS A 359 -17.73 -1.94 11.07
CA LYS A 359 -17.30 -2.81 9.97
C LYS A 359 -17.77 -4.23 10.17
N ALA A 360 -18.10 -4.92 9.08
CA ALA A 360 -18.45 -6.34 9.06
C ALA A 360 -18.08 -6.99 7.70
N ASN A 361 -17.88 -8.31 7.70
CA ASN A 361 -17.59 -9.11 6.51
C ASN A 361 -18.86 -9.45 5.73
N LEU A 362 -19.39 -8.53 4.95
CA LEU A 362 -20.71 -8.64 4.30
C LEU A 362 -20.63 -8.68 2.77
N GLY A 363 -19.58 -8.10 2.19
CA GLY A 363 -19.49 -7.94 0.75
C GLY A 363 -19.17 -9.24 0.02
N LYS A 364 -19.73 -9.36 -1.19
CA LYS A 364 -19.37 -10.39 -2.17
C LYS A 364 -19.15 -9.77 -3.53
N ALA A 365 -18.16 -10.26 -4.24
CA ALA A 365 -17.81 -9.84 -5.58
C ALA A 365 -17.44 -11.04 -6.45
N LYS A 366 -17.60 -10.92 -7.75
CA LYS A 366 -17.12 -11.89 -8.71
C LYS A 366 -16.31 -11.20 -9.80
N GLY A 367 -15.36 -11.93 -10.36
CA GLY A 367 -14.56 -11.50 -11.49
C GLY A 367 -14.36 -12.66 -12.45
N LYS A 368 -14.14 -12.37 -13.72
CA LYS A 368 -13.76 -13.32 -14.75
C LYS A 368 -12.94 -12.61 -15.82
N GLY A 369 -12.10 -13.39 -16.48
CA GLY A 369 -11.27 -12.83 -17.54
C GLY A 369 -10.52 -13.86 -18.34
N VAL A 370 -9.75 -13.36 -19.28
CA VAL A 370 -8.85 -14.14 -20.13
C VAL A 370 -7.48 -13.46 -20.09
N ASP A 371 -6.45 -14.27 -19.83
CA ASP A 371 -5.05 -13.86 -19.95
C ASP A 371 -4.42 -14.59 -21.12
N MET A 372 -3.65 -13.88 -21.93
CA MET A 372 -2.91 -14.41 -23.05
C MET A 372 -1.48 -13.88 -23.05
N GLU A 373 -0.54 -14.77 -23.22
CA GLU A 373 0.87 -14.46 -23.47
C GLU A 373 1.32 -15.15 -24.75
N LEU A 374 1.93 -14.38 -25.64
CA LEU A 374 2.51 -14.86 -26.89
C LEU A 374 3.99 -14.50 -26.89
N ASN A 375 4.84 -15.49 -27.12
CA ASN A 375 6.28 -15.28 -27.29
C ASN A 375 6.69 -15.91 -28.62
N TYR A 376 7.48 -15.18 -29.40
CA TYR A 376 8.08 -15.66 -30.62
C TYR A 376 9.59 -15.53 -30.52
N GLU A 377 10.30 -16.63 -30.77
CA GLU A 377 11.75 -16.66 -30.75
C GLU A 377 12.24 -17.54 -31.90
N LYS A 378 13.02 -16.93 -32.80
CA LYS A 378 13.59 -17.65 -33.93
C LYS A 378 14.95 -17.09 -34.32
N SER A 379 15.94 -17.97 -34.35
CA SER A 379 17.24 -17.70 -34.97
C SER A 379 17.24 -18.18 -36.40
N PHE A 380 17.54 -17.31 -37.34
CA PHE A 380 17.61 -17.61 -38.77
C PHE A 380 19.03 -18.02 -39.17
N ASN A 381 20.04 -17.38 -38.56
CA ASN A 381 21.45 -17.69 -38.71
C ASN A 381 22.22 -17.18 -37.46
N LYS A 382 23.55 -17.21 -37.48
CA LYS A 382 24.38 -16.76 -36.34
C LYS A 382 24.29 -15.26 -36.05
N ASP A 383 23.88 -14.47 -37.04
CA ASP A 383 23.89 -13.00 -36.98
C ASP A 383 22.47 -12.41 -36.94
N LEU A 384 21.44 -13.21 -37.25
CA LEU A 384 20.06 -12.75 -37.31
C LEU A 384 19.14 -13.65 -36.47
N TRP A 385 18.54 -13.05 -35.46
CA TRP A 385 17.48 -13.65 -34.62
C TRP A 385 16.37 -12.64 -34.39
N ILE A 386 15.17 -13.09 -34.19
CA ILE A 386 14.00 -12.28 -33.87
C ILE A 386 13.37 -12.80 -32.61
N THR A 387 13.10 -11.90 -31.67
CA THR A 387 12.30 -12.17 -30.48
C THR A 387 11.15 -11.16 -30.41
N GLY A 388 9.98 -11.65 -30.05
CA GLY A 388 8.79 -10.82 -29.84
C GLY A 388 7.99 -11.35 -28.65
N ARG A 389 7.44 -10.47 -27.82
CA ARG A 389 6.54 -10.81 -26.73
C ARG A 389 5.32 -9.92 -26.76
N GLY A 390 4.14 -10.51 -26.66
CA GLY A 390 2.87 -9.84 -26.51
C GLY A 390 2.09 -10.41 -25.33
N THR A 391 1.45 -9.55 -24.56
CA THR A 391 0.56 -9.94 -23.47
C THR A 391 -0.78 -9.25 -23.63
N PHE A 392 -1.85 -9.95 -23.33
CA PHE A 392 -3.21 -9.42 -23.38
C PHE A 392 -4.00 -9.94 -22.18
N THR A 393 -4.63 -9.02 -21.46
CA THR A 393 -5.53 -9.34 -20.34
C THR A 393 -6.85 -8.63 -20.56
N TYR A 394 -7.93 -9.39 -20.48
CA TYR A 394 -9.28 -8.83 -20.40
C TYR A 394 -9.95 -9.37 -19.14
N ALA A 395 -10.37 -8.47 -18.23
CA ALA A 395 -11.00 -8.84 -16.98
C ALA A 395 -12.22 -7.97 -16.70
N THR A 396 -13.25 -8.58 -16.14
CA THR A 396 -14.43 -7.89 -15.65
C THR A 396 -14.63 -8.21 -14.17
N SER A 397 -15.18 -7.26 -13.42
CA SER A 397 -15.56 -7.45 -12.02
C SER A 397 -16.97 -6.95 -11.79
N GLU A 398 -17.66 -7.50 -10.79
CA GLU A 398 -19.02 -7.16 -10.45
C GLU A 398 -19.22 -7.31 -8.93
N ALA A 399 -19.86 -6.30 -8.30
CA ALA A 399 -20.34 -6.39 -6.93
C ALA A 399 -21.60 -7.29 -6.92
N VAL A 400 -21.59 -8.36 -6.12
CA VAL A 400 -22.70 -9.33 -6.03
C VAL A 400 -23.61 -9.01 -4.83
N GLU A 401 -22.98 -8.77 -3.69
CA GLU A 401 -23.64 -8.32 -2.47
C GLU A 401 -22.83 -7.17 -1.88
N TRP A 402 -23.52 -6.10 -1.60
CA TRP A 402 -22.93 -4.89 -1.04
C TRP A 402 -23.89 -4.26 -0.07
N GLU A 403 -23.44 -3.85 1.12
CA GLU A 403 -24.29 -3.13 2.02
C GLU A 403 -24.43 -1.69 1.54
N GLU A 404 -25.66 -1.32 1.13
CA GLU A 404 -25.98 -0.02 0.60
C GLU A 404 -27.41 0.38 1.03
N PRO A 405 -27.75 1.67 1.01
CA PRO A 405 -29.13 2.13 1.22
C PRO A 405 -30.09 1.49 0.23
N ASP A 406 -31.38 1.53 0.54
CA ASP A 406 -32.41 1.14 -0.43
C ASP A 406 -32.43 2.12 -1.60
N TYR A 407 -31.93 1.66 -2.75
CA TYR A 407 -31.91 2.39 -4.01
C TYR A 407 -33.01 1.96 -4.98
N SER A 408 -34.14 1.40 -4.50
CA SER A 408 -35.25 0.98 -5.36
C SER A 408 -35.79 2.09 -6.24
N GLU A 409 -35.84 3.33 -5.75
CA GLU A 409 -36.24 4.51 -6.50
C GLU A 409 -35.12 5.15 -7.33
N THR A 410 -33.87 4.84 -7.02
CA THR A 410 -32.66 5.38 -7.66
C THR A 410 -31.66 4.28 -8.03
N PRO A 411 -32.05 3.29 -8.85
CA PRO A 411 -31.27 2.07 -9.08
C PRO A 411 -29.92 2.34 -9.76
N TRP A 412 -29.73 3.50 -10.35
CA TRP A 412 -28.44 3.91 -10.92
C TRP A 412 -27.37 4.20 -9.85
N LEU A 413 -27.76 4.42 -8.59
CA LEU A 413 -26.82 4.62 -7.47
C LEU A 413 -26.32 3.30 -6.87
N SER A 414 -27.02 2.19 -7.09
CA SER A 414 -26.62 0.89 -6.56
C SER A 414 -25.32 0.40 -7.18
N LYS A 415 -24.43 -0.13 -6.34
CA LYS A 415 -23.18 -0.80 -6.74
C LYS A 415 -23.41 -2.25 -7.15
N VAL A 416 -24.47 -2.87 -6.63
CA VAL A 416 -24.80 -4.27 -6.93
C VAL A 416 -25.06 -4.45 -8.43
N GLY A 417 -24.42 -5.45 -9.03
CA GLY A 417 -24.47 -5.69 -10.48
C GLY A 417 -23.55 -4.78 -11.31
N LYS A 418 -22.79 -3.87 -10.69
CA LYS A 418 -21.88 -2.97 -11.38
C LYS A 418 -20.42 -3.37 -11.15
N SER A 419 -19.54 -2.89 -12.04
CA SER A 419 -18.10 -3.10 -11.88
C SER A 419 -17.58 -2.48 -10.58
N LEU A 420 -16.67 -3.17 -9.88
CA LEU A 420 -16.03 -2.63 -8.69
C LEU A 420 -15.24 -1.34 -8.94
N GLY A 421 -14.75 -1.16 -10.18
CA GLY A 421 -14.01 0.03 -10.60
C GLY A 421 -14.87 1.07 -11.34
N GLN A 422 -16.21 1.00 -11.25
CA GLN A 422 -17.08 1.94 -11.93
C GLN A 422 -16.92 3.35 -11.37
N THR A 423 -16.73 4.32 -12.27
CA THR A 423 -16.75 5.73 -11.92
C THR A 423 -18.18 6.25 -11.99
N TRP A 424 -18.55 7.05 -11.00
CA TRP A 424 -19.85 7.68 -10.88
C TRP A 424 -19.70 9.18 -11.12
N GLY A 425 -20.65 9.78 -11.84
CA GLY A 425 -20.63 11.20 -12.13
C GLY A 425 -21.93 11.65 -12.76
N TYR A 426 -22.08 12.95 -12.91
CA TYR A 426 -23.19 13.54 -13.63
C TYR A 426 -22.92 13.51 -15.13
N ILE A 427 -23.96 13.31 -15.92
CA ILE A 427 -23.91 13.46 -17.38
C ILE A 427 -24.19 14.92 -17.68
N ALA A 428 -23.19 15.62 -18.24
CA ALA A 428 -23.41 16.99 -18.70
C ALA A 428 -24.33 16.98 -19.93
N GLU A 429 -25.44 17.63 -19.84
CA GLU A 429 -26.37 17.73 -20.98
C GLU A 429 -25.82 18.68 -22.06
N ARG A 430 -25.44 19.90 -21.66
CA ARG A 430 -24.86 20.93 -22.52
C ARG A 430 -24.34 22.12 -21.71
N LEU A 431 -23.68 23.05 -22.36
CA LEU A 431 -23.40 24.37 -21.81
C LEU A 431 -24.66 25.24 -21.88
N PHE A 432 -24.81 26.19 -20.97
CA PHE A 432 -25.83 27.22 -21.05
C PHE A 432 -25.65 28.04 -22.35
N VAL A 433 -26.76 28.43 -22.98
CA VAL A 433 -26.73 29.17 -24.24
C VAL A 433 -26.37 30.64 -23.98
N ASP A 434 -26.93 31.22 -22.90
CA ASP A 434 -26.73 32.61 -22.54
C ASP A 434 -26.90 32.86 -21.04
N GLU A 435 -26.67 34.10 -20.59
CA GLU A 435 -26.79 34.52 -19.20
C GLU A 435 -28.24 34.50 -18.69
N GLU A 436 -29.23 34.63 -19.56
CA GLU A 436 -30.63 34.59 -19.19
C GLU A 436 -31.04 33.15 -18.79
N GLU A 437 -30.58 32.17 -19.51
CA GLU A 437 -30.74 30.76 -19.14
C GLU A 437 -30.09 30.44 -17.80
N VAL A 438 -28.89 30.97 -17.53
CA VAL A 438 -28.21 30.81 -16.22
C VAL A 438 -29.06 31.39 -15.10
N LYS A 439 -29.60 32.58 -15.26
CA LYS A 439 -30.44 33.25 -14.25
C LYS A 439 -31.75 32.52 -13.95
N ASN A 440 -32.33 31.86 -14.98
CA ASN A 440 -33.58 31.11 -14.88
C ASN A 440 -33.41 29.64 -14.47
N SER A 441 -32.18 29.17 -14.37
CA SER A 441 -31.86 27.81 -13.93
C SER A 441 -31.79 27.69 -12.39
N PRO A 442 -32.01 26.50 -11.82
CA PRO A 442 -31.89 26.28 -10.37
C PRO A 442 -30.53 26.71 -9.88
N THR A 443 -30.49 27.45 -8.76
CA THR A 443 -29.24 27.91 -8.14
C THR A 443 -28.46 26.72 -7.62
N GLN A 444 -27.20 26.58 -8.03
CA GLN A 444 -26.31 25.64 -7.42
C GLN A 444 -25.77 26.25 -6.13
N PHE A 445 -26.00 25.56 -5.01
CA PHE A 445 -25.34 25.87 -3.76
C PHE A 445 -24.01 25.12 -3.74
N GLY A 446 -22.91 25.85 -3.84
CA GLY A 446 -21.54 25.37 -3.66
C GLY A 446 -21.03 25.64 -2.27
#